data_f0fb2e22e08d9f77d59d823e097fec3c
#
_entry.id   f0fb2e22e08d9f77d59d823e097fec3c
#
_cell.length_a   1.000
_cell.length_b   1.000
_cell.length_c   1.000
_cell.angle_alpha   90.00
_cell.angle_beta   90.00
_cell.angle_gamma   90.00
#
_symmetry.space_group_name_H-M   'P 1'
#
loop_
_entity.id
_entity.type
_entity.pdbx_description
1 polymer ?
#
loop_
_entity_poly.entity_id
_entity_poly.type
_entity_poly.pdbx_seq_one_letter_code
_entity_poly.pdbx_strand_id
1 'polypeptide(L)'
;MHSTKRFLLKKGLGLTCVTNTQCKTSCLSAMFQLPLDSEGRSLSALLPYVLRVSCRDFPGQQAVAAQLDELYGARVEPIIRKRGEAQLIGFAADVIDEHFAMRGDTGLFANTAQMMARILL
;
A
#
# COMPACT_ATOMS: atom_id res chain seq x y z
N MET A 1 -17.30 -8.18 -14.28
CA MET A 1 -17.58 -9.19 -13.26
C MET A 1 -16.51 -9.12 -12.17
N HIS A 2 -16.89 -9.12 -10.94
CA HIS A 2 -15.97 -9.08 -9.82
C HIS A 2 -16.29 -10.18 -8.82
N SER A 3 -15.27 -10.68 -8.14
CA SER A 3 -15.43 -11.63 -7.05
C SER A 3 -14.64 -11.15 -5.84
N THR A 4 -15.16 -11.45 -4.66
CA THR A 4 -14.53 -11.06 -3.40
C THR A 4 -14.26 -12.30 -2.57
N LYS A 5 -13.01 -12.45 -2.12
CA LYS A 5 -12.61 -13.51 -1.21
C LYS A 5 -11.92 -12.90 0.00
N ARG A 6 -12.20 -13.45 1.17
CA ARG A 6 -11.61 -12.98 2.41
C ARG A 6 -10.89 -14.11 3.12
N PHE A 7 -9.68 -13.82 3.57
CA PHE A 7 -8.83 -14.77 4.25
C PHE A 7 -8.39 -14.21 5.60
N LEU A 8 -8.36 -15.06 6.61
CA LEU A 8 -7.72 -14.75 7.88
C LEU A 8 -6.35 -15.43 7.85
N LEU A 9 -5.28 -14.65 7.63
CA LEU A 9 -3.93 -15.20 7.50
C LEU A 9 -3.35 -15.62 8.85
N LYS A 10 -3.61 -14.83 9.87
CA LYS A 10 -3.33 -15.16 11.27
C LYS A 10 -4.15 -14.22 12.14
N LYS A 11 -4.13 -14.44 13.47
CA LYS A 11 -4.89 -13.60 14.41
C LYS A 11 -4.50 -12.13 14.22
N GLY A 12 -5.50 -11.30 13.95
CA GLY A 12 -5.31 -9.87 13.75
C GLY A 12 -4.86 -9.46 12.35
N LEU A 13 -4.66 -10.42 11.44
CA LEU A 13 -4.24 -10.13 10.05
C LEU A 13 -5.21 -10.74 9.06
N GLY A 14 -6.04 -9.90 8.47
CA GLY A 14 -7.00 -10.30 7.43
C GLY A 14 -6.58 -9.82 6.06
N LEU A 15 -6.89 -10.59 5.04
CA LEU A 15 -6.69 -10.23 3.64
C LEU A 15 -8.02 -10.33 2.90
N THR A 16 -8.39 -9.28 2.19
CA THR A 16 -9.55 -9.27 1.32
C THR A 16 -9.07 -9.07 -0.12
N CYS A 17 -9.40 -10.01 -0.98
CA CYS A 17 -9.07 -9.95 -2.40
C CYS A 17 -10.34 -9.67 -3.19
N VAL A 18 -10.31 -8.62 -4.01
CA VAL A 18 -11.39 -8.29 -4.94
C VAL A 18 -10.83 -8.41 -6.35
N THR A 19 -11.33 -9.38 -7.11
CA THR A 19 -10.90 -9.59 -8.49
C THR A 19 -11.86 -8.89 -9.43
N ASN A 20 -11.32 -8.03 -10.28
CA ASN A 20 -12.10 -7.31 -11.30
C ASN A 20 -11.28 -7.24 -12.59
N THR A 21 -11.83 -7.78 -13.67
CA THR A 21 -11.15 -7.84 -14.97
C THR A 21 -11.36 -6.58 -15.82
N GLN A 22 -12.15 -5.65 -15.35
CA GLN A 22 -12.45 -4.41 -16.10
C GLN A 22 -11.46 -3.27 -15.81
N CYS A 23 -10.64 -3.42 -14.78
CA CYS A 23 -9.68 -2.40 -14.39
C CYS A 23 -8.33 -2.64 -15.04
N LYS A 24 -7.67 -1.55 -15.43
CA LYS A 24 -6.31 -1.59 -16.01
C LYS A 24 -5.22 -1.49 -14.94
N THR A 25 -5.60 -1.22 -13.72
CA THR A 25 -4.69 -1.10 -12.59
C THR A 25 -5.10 -2.04 -11.48
N SER A 26 -4.11 -2.47 -10.72
CA SER A 26 -4.32 -3.24 -9.48
C SER A 26 -4.04 -2.33 -8.30
N CYS A 27 -4.86 -2.43 -7.26
CA CYS A 27 -4.70 -1.65 -6.05
C CYS A 27 -4.42 -2.58 -4.86
N LEU A 28 -3.44 -2.22 -4.05
CA LEU A 28 -3.12 -2.90 -2.82
C LEU A 28 -3.15 -1.89 -1.67
N SER A 29 -3.92 -2.19 -0.64
CA SER A 29 -3.98 -1.37 0.57
C SER A 29 -3.52 -2.18 1.76
N ALA A 30 -2.64 -1.61 2.57
CA ALA A 30 -2.24 -2.16 3.85
C ALA A 30 -2.57 -1.14 4.93
N MET A 31 -3.44 -1.51 5.85
CA MET A 31 -3.91 -0.60 6.90
C MET A 31 -3.79 -1.22 8.26
N PHE A 32 -3.40 -0.40 9.22
CA PHE A 32 -3.35 -0.76 10.64
C PHE A 32 -4.45 -0.01 11.38
N GLN A 33 -5.18 -0.73 12.19
CA GLN A 33 -6.22 -0.16 13.05
C GLN A 33 -5.62 0.13 14.42
N LEU A 34 -5.68 1.39 14.83
CA LEU A 34 -5.18 1.85 16.11
C LEU A 34 -6.30 2.50 16.92
N PRO A 35 -6.25 2.45 18.25
CA PRO A 35 -7.16 3.25 19.07
C PRO A 35 -6.98 4.73 18.78
N LEU A 36 -8.07 5.47 18.74
CA LEU A 36 -8.03 6.92 18.54
C LEU A 36 -7.75 7.59 19.88
N ASP A 37 -6.46 7.68 20.21
CA ASP A 37 -5.97 8.29 21.43
C ASP A 37 -5.69 9.77 21.22
N SER A 38 -6.04 10.59 22.22
CA SER A 38 -5.82 12.03 22.15
C SER A 38 -4.36 12.45 22.07
N GLU A 39 -3.45 11.65 22.65
CA GLU A 39 -2.03 11.97 22.67
C GLU A 39 -1.29 11.40 21.44
N GLY A 40 -1.60 10.18 21.04
CA GLY A 40 -0.89 9.49 19.97
C GLY A 40 -1.44 9.70 18.57
N ARG A 41 -2.66 10.20 18.42
CA ARG A 41 -3.34 10.26 17.10
C ARG A 41 -2.60 11.10 16.07
N SER A 42 -2.03 12.22 16.49
CA SER A 42 -1.31 13.12 15.58
C SER A 42 0.01 12.53 15.13
N LEU A 43 0.75 11.89 16.04
CA LEU A 43 1.98 11.21 15.71
C LEU A 43 1.73 10.01 14.79
N SER A 44 0.70 9.23 15.10
CA SER A 44 0.30 8.10 14.26
C SER A 44 -0.11 8.55 12.85
N ALA A 45 -0.81 9.67 12.74
CA ALA A 45 -1.21 10.23 11.45
C ALA A 45 -0.02 10.74 10.62
N LEU A 46 1.05 11.19 11.26
CA LEU A 46 2.26 11.66 10.57
C LEU A 46 3.13 10.51 10.07
N LEU A 47 3.08 9.35 10.71
CA LEU A 47 3.99 8.25 10.43
C LEU A 47 3.99 7.80 8.96
N PRO A 48 2.83 7.58 8.30
CA PRO A 48 2.84 7.21 6.89
C PRO A 48 3.49 8.26 5.99
N TYR A 49 3.30 9.54 6.27
CA TYR A 49 3.93 10.60 5.48
C TYR A 49 5.44 10.60 5.61
N VAL A 50 5.95 10.38 6.81
CA VAL A 50 7.40 10.30 7.06
C VAL A 50 8.00 9.09 6.34
N LEU A 51 7.37 7.93 6.46
CA LEU A 51 7.84 6.71 5.82
C LEU A 51 7.80 6.79 4.28
N ARG A 52 6.85 7.52 3.74
CA ARG A 52 6.72 7.75 2.29
C ARG A 52 7.88 8.59 1.74
N VAL A 53 8.40 9.49 2.54
CA VAL A 53 9.52 10.36 2.15
C VAL A 53 10.86 9.62 2.28
N SER A 54 11.05 8.88 3.36
CA SER A 54 12.30 8.18 3.61
C SER A 54 12.08 7.05 4.60
N CYS A 55 12.60 5.87 4.28
CA CYS A 55 12.61 4.73 5.18
C CYS A 55 13.96 4.02 5.07
N ARG A 56 14.14 2.98 5.87
CA ARG A 56 15.44 2.30 5.95
C ARG A 56 15.94 1.79 4.59
N ASP A 57 15.06 1.16 3.81
CA ASP A 57 15.44 0.56 2.53
C ASP A 57 15.44 1.57 1.38
N PHE A 58 14.72 2.69 1.54
CA PHE A 58 14.63 3.74 0.53
C PHE A 58 14.93 5.09 1.17
N PRO A 59 16.21 5.40 1.42
CA PRO A 59 16.59 6.66 2.08
C PRO A 59 16.42 7.84 1.12
N GLY A 60 15.47 8.72 1.44
CA GLY A 60 15.21 9.93 0.67
C GLY A 60 14.22 9.76 -0.48
N GLN A 61 13.70 10.88 -0.94
CA GLN A 61 12.67 10.92 -1.98
C GLN A 61 13.13 10.36 -3.32
N GLN A 62 14.41 10.56 -3.65
CA GLN A 62 14.95 10.08 -4.93
C GLN A 62 14.96 8.55 -5.01
N ALA A 63 15.33 7.88 -3.92
CA ALA A 63 15.33 6.42 -3.88
C ALA A 63 13.91 5.86 -4.01
N VAL A 64 12.93 6.48 -3.35
CA VAL A 64 11.53 6.10 -3.47
C VAL A 64 11.02 6.33 -4.88
N ALA A 65 11.30 7.50 -5.46
CA ALA A 65 10.86 7.84 -6.82
C ALA A 65 11.44 6.90 -7.86
N ALA A 66 12.74 6.58 -7.76
CA ALA A 66 13.39 5.66 -8.68
C ALA A 66 12.74 4.27 -8.66
N GLN A 67 12.42 3.76 -7.47
CA GLN A 67 11.76 2.46 -7.34
C GLN A 67 10.35 2.48 -7.91
N LEU A 68 9.60 3.55 -7.72
CA LEU A 68 8.25 3.69 -8.29
C LEU A 68 8.29 3.79 -9.81
N ASP A 69 9.29 4.46 -10.37
CA ASP A 69 9.45 4.54 -11.82
C ASP A 69 9.74 3.18 -12.45
N GLU A 70 10.52 2.34 -11.79
CA GLU A 70 10.76 0.96 -12.23
C GLU A 70 9.48 0.12 -12.24
N LEU A 71 8.47 0.51 -11.47
CA LEU A 71 7.16 -0.12 -11.41
C LEU A 71 6.12 0.58 -12.31
N TYR A 72 6.59 1.18 -13.42
CA TYR A 72 5.73 1.88 -14.39
C TYR A 72 5.00 3.08 -13.77
N GLY A 73 5.67 3.81 -12.89
CA GLY A 73 5.07 4.97 -12.24
C GLY A 73 4.00 4.58 -11.22
N ALA A 74 4.16 3.46 -10.55
CA ALA A 74 3.25 3.04 -9.48
C ALA A 74 3.12 4.14 -8.43
N ARG A 75 1.95 4.21 -7.82
CA ARG A 75 1.68 5.16 -6.74
C ARG A 75 1.67 4.42 -5.41
N VAL A 76 2.29 5.02 -4.41
CA VAL A 76 2.19 4.58 -3.02
C VAL A 76 1.82 5.83 -2.20
N GLU A 77 0.59 5.87 -1.74
CA GLU A 77 0.02 7.03 -1.05
C GLU A 77 -0.33 6.70 0.39
N PRO A 78 -0.05 7.60 1.34
CA PRO A 78 -0.47 7.41 2.71
C PRO A 78 -2.00 7.39 2.83
N ILE A 79 -2.50 6.52 3.72
CA ILE A 79 -3.91 6.49 4.08
C ILE A 79 -4.02 6.83 5.56
N ILE A 80 -4.85 7.82 5.88
CA ILE A 80 -5.20 8.15 7.24
C ILE A 80 -6.70 8.37 7.28
N ARG A 81 -7.40 7.55 8.05
CA ARG A 81 -8.86 7.61 8.16
C ARG A 81 -9.29 7.41 9.60
N LYS A 82 -10.42 8.00 9.94
CA LYS A 82 -11.11 7.74 11.19
C LYS A 82 -12.29 6.82 10.94
N ARG A 83 -12.43 5.79 11.77
CA ARG A 83 -13.57 4.87 11.72
C ARG A 83 -14.08 4.65 13.14
N GLY A 84 -15.18 5.35 13.51
CA GLY A 84 -15.66 5.33 14.88
C GLY A 84 -14.62 5.88 15.84
N GLU A 85 -14.24 5.08 16.84
CA GLU A 85 -13.19 5.41 17.80
C GLU A 85 -11.83 4.83 17.44
N ALA A 86 -11.68 4.38 16.20
CA ALA A 86 -10.41 3.85 15.70
C ALA A 86 -9.83 4.74 14.62
N GLN A 87 -8.51 4.75 14.52
CA GLN A 87 -7.75 5.39 13.46
C GLN A 87 -7.17 4.31 12.56
N LEU A 88 -7.36 4.46 11.25
CA LEU A 88 -6.74 3.61 10.25
C LEU A 88 -5.59 4.36 9.60
N ILE A 89 -4.39 3.78 9.67
CA ILE A 89 -3.20 4.35 9.02
C ILE A 89 -2.55 3.28 8.15
N GLY A 90 -1.90 3.70 7.09
CA GLY A 90 -1.19 2.80 6.21
C GLY A 90 -0.95 3.39 4.84
N PHE A 91 -0.92 2.53 3.83
CA PHE A 91 -0.66 2.93 2.45
C PHE A 91 -1.62 2.25 1.49
N ALA A 92 -1.93 2.95 0.41
CA ALA A 92 -2.54 2.37 -0.78
C ALA A 92 -1.55 2.47 -1.94
N ALA A 93 -1.39 1.39 -2.66
CA ALA A 93 -0.54 1.34 -3.84
C ALA A 93 -1.38 1.00 -5.06
N ASP A 94 -1.15 1.74 -6.15
CA ASP A 94 -1.74 1.47 -7.46
C ASP A 94 -0.63 1.15 -8.45
N VAL A 95 -0.76 0.06 -9.17
CA VAL A 95 0.18 -0.35 -10.21
C VAL A 95 -0.58 -0.80 -11.44
N ILE A 96 0.00 -0.57 -12.61
CA ILE A 96 -0.60 -1.03 -13.87
C ILE A 96 -0.66 -2.57 -13.89
N ASP A 97 -1.72 -3.12 -14.47
CA ASP A 97 -1.84 -4.55 -14.68
C ASP A 97 -0.78 -5.03 -15.67
N GLU A 98 -0.20 -6.20 -15.40
CA GLU A 98 0.88 -6.77 -16.21
C GLU A 98 0.52 -6.93 -17.69
N HIS A 99 -0.76 -7.13 -18.00
CA HIS A 99 -1.23 -7.25 -19.37
C HIS A 99 -1.02 -5.98 -20.19
N PHE A 100 -0.85 -4.84 -19.54
CA PHE A 100 -0.60 -3.55 -20.19
C PHE A 100 0.85 -3.13 -20.09
N ALA A 101 1.72 -3.94 -19.47
CA ALA A 101 3.14 -3.65 -19.36
C ALA A 101 3.84 -3.89 -20.70
N MET A 102 4.86 -3.08 -20.98
CA MET A 102 5.65 -3.22 -22.18
C MET A 102 6.61 -4.42 -22.06
N ARG A 103 6.90 -5.07 -23.19
CA ARG A 103 7.88 -6.15 -23.29
C ARG A 103 7.60 -7.37 -22.41
N GLY A 104 6.34 -7.59 -22.03
CA GLY A 104 5.98 -8.74 -21.23
C GLY A 104 6.54 -8.74 -19.81
N ASP A 105 6.83 -7.57 -19.26
CA ASP A 105 7.23 -7.46 -17.87
C ASP A 105 6.17 -8.06 -16.96
N THR A 106 6.60 -8.87 -16.01
CA THR A 106 5.73 -9.59 -15.08
C THR A 106 6.11 -9.27 -13.63
N GLY A 107 5.22 -9.63 -12.71
CA GLY A 107 5.50 -9.45 -11.29
C GLY A 107 5.36 -8.02 -10.78
N LEU A 108 4.73 -7.11 -11.53
CA LEU A 108 4.56 -5.72 -11.12
C LEU A 108 3.79 -5.60 -9.81
N PHE A 109 2.70 -6.35 -9.67
CA PHE A 109 1.90 -6.35 -8.44
C PHE A 109 2.71 -6.89 -7.26
N ALA A 110 3.40 -8.02 -7.45
CA ALA A 110 4.22 -8.62 -6.41
C ALA A 110 5.35 -7.69 -5.96
N ASN A 111 6.02 -7.04 -6.92
CA ASN A 111 7.10 -6.09 -6.63
C ASN A 111 6.59 -4.85 -5.91
N THR A 112 5.40 -4.36 -6.27
CA THR A 112 4.74 -3.26 -5.58
C THR A 112 4.38 -3.63 -4.14
N ALA A 113 3.88 -4.85 -3.94
CA ALA A 113 3.60 -5.36 -2.60
C ALA A 113 4.87 -5.48 -1.75
N GLN A 114 5.97 -5.96 -2.33
CA GLN A 114 7.26 -6.01 -1.64
C GLN A 114 7.77 -4.63 -1.26
N MET A 115 7.66 -3.66 -2.16
CA MET A 115 8.05 -2.28 -1.88
C MET A 115 7.23 -1.71 -0.72
N MET A 116 5.92 -1.92 -0.74
CA MET A 116 5.05 -1.46 0.34
C MET A 116 5.44 -2.11 1.68
N ALA A 117 5.73 -3.40 1.67
CA ALA A 117 6.19 -4.10 2.87
C ALA A 117 7.50 -3.54 3.41
N ARG A 118 8.44 -3.20 2.55
CA ARG A 118 9.71 -2.58 2.95
C ARG A 118 9.52 -1.19 3.53
N ILE A 119 8.58 -0.42 3.02
CA ILE A 119 8.27 0.89 3.58
C ILE A 119 7.67 0.75 4.97
N LEU A 120 6.79 -0.25 5.18
CA LEU A 120 6.11 -0.47 6.46
C LEU A 120 6.98 -1.15 7.51
N LEU A 121 7.93 -1.93 7.11
CA LEU A 121 8.77 -2.75 7.97
C LEU A 121 10.23 -2.27 7.97
#